data_21581f818a3cbda3c30610a2cc18ec17
#
_entry.id   21581f818a3cbda3c30610a2cc18ec17
#
_cell.length_a   1.000
_cell.length_b   1.000
_cell.length_c   1.000
_cell.angle_alpha   90.00
_cell.angle_beta   90.00
_cell.angle_gamma   90.00
#
_symmetry.space_group_name_H-M   'P 1'
#
loop_
_entity.id
_entity.type
_entity.pdbx_description
1 polymer ?
#
loop_
_entity_poly.entity_id
_entity_poly.type
_entity_poly.pdbx_seq_one_letter_code
_entity_poly.pdbx_strand_id
1 'polypeptide(L)'
;FITHCMPEFLGGIVLGTLLITVIIGGSGLTLGSSTILVRDVFMKINPSIKESSKNLKVSRLTIVGILLMSVFVAATFSGSFINDLGFLSMGLRSTAVFVPLTLALFFPKRFKYKWIIVSIIAGTAALILTQILKLPVDGIFVGLGVSLGCCLLGTKNS
;
A
#
# COMPACT_ATOMS: atom_id res chain seq x y z
N PHE A 1 -21.25 -13.67 12.77
CA PHE A 1 -20.67 -14.15 14.02
C PHE A 1 -21.02 -13.20 15.19
N ILE A 2 -20.69 -11.91 15.09
CA ILE A 2 -20.88 -10.90 16.16
C ILE A 2 -22.36 -10.82 16.58
N THR A 3 -23.28 -10.77 15.63
CA THR A 3 -24.73 -10.65 15.87
C THR A 3 -25.39 -11.89 16.43
N HIS A 4 -24.78 -13.08 16.28
CA HIS A 4 -25.36 -14.36 16.73
C HIS A 4 -24.71 -14.93 18.00
N CYS A 5 -23.46 -14.56 18.30
CA CYS A 5 -22.70 -15.13 19.40
C CYS A 5 -22.49 -14.19 20.58
N MET A 6 -22.80 -12.90 20.44
CA MET A 6 -22.62 -11.90 21.50
C MET A 6 -23.94 -11.29 21.96
N PRO A 7 -24.06 -10.89 23.26
CA PRO A 7 -25.19 -10.09 23.73
C PRO A 7 -25.29 -8.80 22.90
N GLU A 8 -26.51 -8.33 22.63
CA GLU A 8 -26.79 -7.21 21.74
C GLU A 8 -25.96 -5.94 22.09
N PHE A 9 -25.79 -5.67 23.38
CA PHE A 9 -25.01 -4.51 23.84
C PHE A 9 -23.51 -4.63 23.47
N LEU A 10 -22.88 -5.77 23.70
CA LEU A 10 -21.49 -6.01 23.34
C LEU A 10 -21.29 -6.06 21.83
N GLY A 11 -22.23 -6.68 21.11
CA GLY A 11 -22.23 -6.71 19.66
C GLY A 11 -22.25 -5.31 19.04
N GLY A 12 -23.06 -4.40 19.60
CA GLY A 12 -23.11 -3.00 19.18
C GLY A 12 -21.79 -2.25 19.39
N ILE A 13 -21.14 -2.43 20.53
CA ILE A 13 -19.82 -1.81 20.79
C ILE A 13 -18.76 -2.32 19.81
N VAL A 14 -18.70 -3.63 19.57
CA VAL A 14 -17.73 -4.23 18.65
C VAL A 14 -17.94 -3.75 17.22
N LEU A 15 -19.20 -3.70 16.75
CA LEU A 15 -19.52 -3.16 15.43
C LEU A 15 -19.16 -1.68 15.31
N GLY A 16 -19.45 -0.88 16.34
CA GLY A 16 -19.08 0.53 16.38
C GLY A 16 -17.57 0.74 16.30
N THR A 17 -16.79 0.00 17.07
CA THR A 17 -15.32 0.07 17.04
C THR A 17 -14.75 -0.36 15.70
N LEU A 18 -15.30 -1.41 15.07
CA LEU A 18 -14.89 -1.83 13.72
C LEU A 18 -15.16 -0.75 12.68
N LEU A 19 -16.36 -0.13 12.70
CA LEU A 19 -16.69 0.96 11.78
C LEU A 19 -15.74 2.15 11.94
N ILE A 20 -15.46 2.57 13.17
CA ILE A 20 -14.54 3.67 13.46
C ILE A 20 -13.14 3.33 12.95
N THR A 21 -12.66 2.12 13.19
CA THR A 21 -11.34 1.68 12.74
C THR A 21 -11.21 1.71 11.21
N VAL A 22 -12.23 1.25 10.50
CA VAL A 22 -12.27 1.27 9.02
C VAL A 22 -12.28 2.72 8.49
N ILE A 23 -13.07 3.60 9.10
CA ILE A 23 -13.17 5.00 8.69
C ILE A 23 -11.82 5.72 8.91
N ILE A 24 -11.19 5.53 10.08
CA ILE A 24 -9.89 6.15 10.39
C ILE A 24 -8.80 5.61 9.47
N GLY A 25 -8.72 4.30 9.30
CA GLY A 25 -7.75 3.66 8.40
C GLY A 25 -7.92 4.10 6.95
N GLY A 26 -9.15 4.10 6.45
CA GLY A 26 -9.49 4.54 5.10
C GLY A 26 -9.20 6.01 4.85
N SER A 27 -9.50 6.89 5.80
CA SER A 27 -9.21 8.33 5.69
C SER A 27 -7.71 8.60 5.65
N GLY A 28 -6.91 7.92 6.48
CA GLY A 28 -5.46 8.03 6.49
C GLY A 28 -4.83 7.60 5.16
N LEU A 29 -5.26 6.47 4.61
CA LEU A 29 -4.80 5.98 3.31
C LEU A 29 -5.18 6.93 2.17
N THR A 30 -6.39 7.45 2.17
CA THR A 30 -6.88 8.39 1.14
C THR A 30 -6.11 9.71 1.19
N LEU A 31 -5.88 10.23 2.39
CA LEU A 31 -5.09 11.46 2.59
C LEU A 31 -3.64 11.27 2.13
N GLY A 32 -3.01 10.17 2.51
CA GLY A 32 -1.65 9.84 2.10
C GLY A 32 -1.52 9.71 0.59
N SER A 33 -2.40 8.95 -0.06
CA SER A 33 -2.42 8.78 -1.51
C SER A 33 -2.68 10.10 -2.25
N SER A 34 -3.62 10.92 -1.75
CA SER A 34 -3.90 12.25 -2.31
C SER A 34 -2.69 13.16 -2.22
N THR A 35 -1.98 13.18 -1.09
CA THR A 35 -0.79 14.00 -0.90
C THR A 35 0.32 13.62 -1.88
N ILE A 36 0.57 12.33 -2.07
CA ILE A 36 1.55 11.83 -3.03
C ILE A 36 1.16 12.23 -4.46
N LEU A 37 -0.09 12.00 -4.87
CA LEU A 37 -0.58 12.36 -6.19
C LEU A 37 -0.46 13.86 -6.47
N VAL A 38 -0.84 14.70 -5.52
CA VAL A 38 -0.77 16.15 -5.70
C VAL A 38 0.66 16.62 -5.74
N ARG A 39 1.52 16.16 -4.83
CA ARG A 39 2.89 16.64 -4.72
C ARG A 39 3.79 16.11 -5.82
N ASP A 40 3.70 14.80 -6.11
CA ASP A 40 4.66 14.14 -7.00
C ASP A 40 4.22 14.15 -8.46
N VAL A 41 2.90 14.23 -8.72
CA VAL A 41 2.35 14.23 -10.07
C VAL A 41 1.86 15.62 -10.46
N PHE A 42 0.84 16.17 -9.77
CA PHE A 42 0.20 17.41 -10.21
C PHE A 42 1.10 18.63 -10.10
N MET A 43 1.85 18.79 -9.00
CA MET A 43 2.80 19.94 -8.87
C MET A 43 3.98 19.83 -9.84
N LYS A 44 4.32 18.63 -10.29
CA LYS A 44 5.41 18.42 -11.25
C LYS A 44 4.97 18.74 -12.67
N ILE A 45 3.70 18.48 -13.00
CA ILE A 45 3.10 18.79 -14.30
C ILE A 45 2.74 20.27 -14.38
N ASN A 46 2.19 20.84 -13.31
CA ASN A 46 1.76 22.24 -13.28
C ASN A 46 2.29 22.97 -12.03
N PRO A 47 3.40 23.72 -12.15
CA PRO A 47 4.02 24.46 -11.04
C PRO A 47 3.11 25.52 -10.40
N SER A 48 2.08 25.98 -11.11
CA SER A 48 1.12 26.97 -10.59
C SER A 48 0.27 26.45 -9.42
N ILE A 49 0.25 25.14 -9.19
CA ILE A 49 -0.48 24.51 -8.08
C ILE A 49 0.24 24.70 -6.73
N LYS A 50 1.49 25.18 -6.73
CA LYS A 50 2.23 25.50 -5.48
C LYS A 50 1.59 26.61 -4.66
N GLU A 51 0.71 27.42 -5.26
CA GLU A 51 -0.05 28.42 -4.56
C GLU A 51 -1.01 27.78 -3.55
N SER A 52 -0.96 28.18 -2.29
CA SER A 52 -1.59 27.50 -1.16
C SER A 52 -3.10 27.24 -1.35
N SER A 53 -3.83 28.20 -1.95
CA SER A 53 -5.27 28.05 -2.17
C SER A 53 -5.64 27.05 -3.28
N LYS A 54 -4.83 26.99 -4.34
CA LYS A 54 -5.01 26.03 -5.44
C LYS A 54 -4.65 24.61 -5.01
N ASN A 55 -3.59 24.49 -4.21
CA ASN A 55 -3.16 23.19 -3.67
C ASN A 55 -4.27 22.52 -2.85
N LEU A 56 -4.94 23.27 -1.96
CA LEU A 56 -6.06 22.74 -1.17
C LEU A 56 -7.23 22.25 -2.03
N LYS A 57 -7.59 23.02 -3.06
CA LYS A 57 -8.67 22.65 -3.99
C LYS A 57 -8.34 21.37 -4.76
N VAL A 58 -7.12 21.29 -5.29
CA VAL A 58 -6.65 20.09 -6.01
C VAL A 58 -6.59 18.89 -5.10
N SER A 59 -6.09 19.03 -3.87
CA SER A 59 -6.05 17.94 -2.89
C SER A 59 -7.45 17.43 -2.55
N ARG A 60 -8.42 18.31 -2.30
CA ARG A 60 -9.81 17.91 -2.05
C ARG A 60 -10.44 17.20 -3.24
N LEU A 61 -10.22 17.69 -4.45
CA LEU A 61 -10.72 17.06 -5.67
C LEU A 61 -10.10 15.66 -5.86
N THR A 62 -8.81 15.53 -5.58
CA THR A 62 -8.09 14.25 -5.66
C THR A 62 -8.64 13.25 -4.64
N ILE A 63 -8.93 13.68 -3.41
CA ILE A 63 -9.55 12.83 -2.38
C ILE A 63 -10.91 12.31 -2.87
N VAL A 64 -11.75 13.19 -3.38
CA VAL A 64 -13.07 12.81 -3.92
C VAL A 64 -12.91 11.83 -5.08
N GLY A 65 -11.97 12.06 -5.99
CA GLY A 65 -11.67 11.16 -7.10
C GLY A 65 -11.24 9.75 -6.63
N ILE A 66 -10.35 9.68 -5.65
CA ILE A 66 -9.91 8.40 -5.06
C ILE A 66 -11.08 7.67 -4.40
N LEU A 67 -11.93 8.38 -3.64
CA LEU A 67 -13.10 7.78 -3.00
C LEU A 67 -14.11 7.25 -4.03
N LEU A 68 -14.41 8.02 -5.08
CA LEU A 68 -15.31 7.56 -6.15
C LEU A 68 -14.76 6.32 -6.86
N MET A 69 -13.46 6.28 -7.17
CA MET A 69 -12.82 5.10 -7.74
C MET A 69 -12.91 3.91 -6.78
N SER A 70 -12.69 4.10 -5.49
CA SER A 70 -12.81 3.04 -4.49
C SER A 70 -14.23 2.48 -4.41
N VAL A 71 -15.24 3.33 -4.42
CA VAL A 71 -16.66 2.93 -4.42
C VAL A 71 -17.00 2.17 -5.71
N PHE A 72 -16.52 2.65 -6.86
CA PHE A 72 -16.74 1.98 -8.14
C PHE A 72 -16.13 0.57 -8.16
N VAL A 73 -14.89 0.42 -7.70
CA VAL A 73 -14.22 -0.89 -7.57
C VAL A 73 -14.97 -1.79 -6.60
N ALA A 74 -15.38 -1.28 -5.44
CA ALA A 74 -16.13 -2.05 -4.45
C ALA A 74 -17.49 -2.50 -4.97
N ALA A 75 -18.19 -1.68 -5.77
CA ALA A 75 -19.47 -2.03 -6.36
C ALA A 75 -19.35 -3.06 -7.49
N THR A 76 -18.25 -3.01 -8.26
CA THR A 76 -18.02 -3.91 -9.40
C THR A 76 -17.49 -5.27 -8.96
N PHE A 77 -16.63 -5.30 -7.95
CA PHE A 77 -15.98 -6.51 -7.45
C PHE A 77 -16.50 -6.82 -6.04
N SER A 78 -17.43 -7.77 -5.94
CA SER A 78 -18.00 -8.19 -4.65
C SER A 78 -17.32 -9.46 -4.12
N GLY A 79 -17.25 -9.62 -2.79
CA GLY A 79 -16.88 -10.85 -2.12
C GLY A 79 -15.38 -11.09 -1.94
N SER A 80 -14.91 -12.32 -2.24
CA SER A 80 -13.53 -12.77 -1.99
C SER A 80 -12.47 -11.93 -2.69
N PHE A 81 -12.79 -11.34 -3.85
CA PHE A 81 -11.85 -10.55 -4.64
C PHE A 81 -11.39 -9.27 -3.92
N ILE A 82 -12.25 -8.64 -3.09
CA ILE A 82 -11.87 -7.46 -2.30
C ILE A 82 -10.83 -7.84 -1.25
N ASN A 83 -10.97 -9.01 -0.64
CA ASN A 83 -10.02 -9.51 0.34
C ASN A 83 -8.65 -9.78 -0.29
N ASP A 84 -8.64 -10.42 -1.47
CA ASP A 84 -7.42 -10.69 -2.24
C ASP A 84 -6.70 -9.39 -2.65
N LEU A 85 -7.45 -8.36 -3.05
CA LEU A 85 -6.90 -7.02 -3.33
C LEU A 85 -6.31 -6.37 -2.08
N GLY A 86 -6.92 -6.58 -0.91
CA GLY A 86 -6.41 -6.13 0.38
C GLY A 86 -5.05 -6.75 0.70
N PHE A 87 -4.93 -8.06 0.60
CA PHE A 87 -3.68 -8.79 0.80
C PHE A 87 -2.62 -8.41 -0.22
N LEU A 88 -2.98 -8.28 -1.49
CA LEU A 88 -2.07 -7.82 -2.56
C LEU A 88 -1.54 -6.42 -2.27
N SER A 89 -2.39 -5.49 -1.86
CA SER A 89 -2.00 -4.12 -1.50
C SER A 89 -1.05 -4.08 -0.29
N MET A 90 -1.28 -4.93 0.71
CA MET A 90 -0.39 -5.09 1.86
C MET A 90 0.97 -5.66 1.45
N GLY A 91 0.95 -6.70 0.63
CA GLY A 91 2.15 -7.36 0.12
C GLY A 91 3.02 -6.42 -0.71
N LEU A 92 2.41 -5.65 -1.62
CA LEU A 92 3.13 -4.67 -2.44
C LEU A 92 3.85 -3.61 -1.59
N ARG A 93 3.20 -3.10 -0.55
CA ARG A 93 3.83 -2.15 0.38
C ARG A 93 4.96 -2.78 1.18
N SER A 94 4.78 -4.00 1.66
CA SER A 94 5.80 -4.72 2.42
C SER A 94 7.04 -4.98 1.58
N THR A 95 6.89 -5.52 0.38
CA THR A 95 8.03 -5.84 -0.50
C THR A 95 8.73 -4.61 -1.04
N ALA A 96 7.99 -3.56 -1.37
CA ALA A 96 8.56 -2.34 -1.95
C ALA A 96 9.26 -1.45 -0.92
N VAL A 97 8.81 -1.44 0.34
CA VAL A 97 9.28 -0.47 1.34
C VAL A 97 10.07 -1.15 2.45
N PHE A 98 9.56 -2.24 3.01
CA PHE A 98 10.13 -2.83 4.23
C PHE A 98 11.57 -3.28 4.05
N VAL A 99 11.87 -4.07 3.01
CA VAL A 99 13.21 -4.61 2.80
C VAL A 99 14.23 -3.53 2.46
N PRO A 100 13.99 -2.67 1.44
CA PRO A 100 14.95 -1.61 1.10
C PRO A 100 15.16 -0.62 2.24
N LEU A 101 14.09 -0.26 2.97
CA LEU A 101 14.18 0.69 4.07
C LEU A 101 14.98 0.10 5.25
N THR A 102 14.68 -1.14 5.63
CA THR A 102 15.39 -1.83 6.72
C THR A 102 16.88 -1.93 6.42
N LEU A 103 17.23 -2.35 5.20
CA LEU A 103 18.64 -2.46 4.80
C LEU A 103 19.34 -1.10 4.70
N ALA A 104 18.65 -0.07 4.24
CA ALA A 104 19.21 1.28 4.21
C ALA A 104 19.47 1.86 5.61
N LEU A 105 18.61 1.53 6.59
CA LEU A 105 18.75 2.00 7.97
C LEU A 105 19.87 1.25 8.71
N PHE A 106 19.89 -0.08 8.61
CA PHE A 106 20.86 -0.89 9.37
C PHE A 106 22.24 -0.94 8.73
N PHE A 107 22.35 -0.80 7.41
CA PHE A 107 23.60 -0.90 6.66
C PHE A 107 23.79 0.26 5.68
N PRO A 108 23.80 1.54 6.16
CA PRO A 108 24.03 2.69 5.33
C PRO A 108 25.41 2.57 4.64
N LYS A 109 25.47 2.75 3.34
CA LYS A 109 26.68 2.69 2.49
C LYS A 109 27.14 1.31 2.00
N ARG A 110 26.56 0.20 2.39
CA ARG A 110 26.94 -1.13 1.91
C ARG A 110 26.30 -1.55 0.59
N PHE A 111 25.18 -0.90 0.21
CA PHE A 111 24.41 -1.28 -0.96
C PHE A 111 24.54 -0.26 -2.09
N LYS A 112 24.67 -0.75 -3.33
CA LYS A 112 24.63 0.10 -4.53
C LYS A 112 23.18 0.50 -4.79
N TYR A 113 22.92 1.78 -5.02
CA TYR A 113 21.58 2.35 -5.30
C TYR A 113 20.80 1.58 -6.41
N LYS A 114 21.52 1.15 -7.46
CA LYS A 114 20.93 0.37 -8.55
C LYS A 114 20.29 -0.94 -8.09
N TRP A 115 20.93 -1.64 -7.15
CA TRP A 115 20.44 -2.91 -6.63
C TRP A 115 19.22 -2.76 -5.73
N ILE A 116 19.10 -1.63 -5.04
CA ILE A 116 17.89 -1.29 -4.26
C ILE A 116 16.68 -1.12 -5.19
N ILE A 117 16.85 -0.44 -6.32
CA ILE A 117 15.79 -0.31 -7.33
C ILE A 117 15.40 -1.68 -7.92
N VAL A 118 16.40 -2.49 -8.27
CA VAL A 118 16.18 -3.85 -8.79
C VAL A 118 15.42 -4.71 -7.77
N SER A 119 15.78 -4.61 -6.50
CA SER A 119 15.11 -5.33 -5.40
C SER A 119 13.62 -4.95 -5.27
N ILE A 120 13.29 -3.66 -5.38
CA ILE A 120 11.90 -3.19 -5.35
C ILE A 120 11.12 -3.77 -6.53
N ILE A 121 11.66 -3.66 -7.73
CA ILE A 121 11.00 -4.15 -8.95
C ILE A 121 10.87 -5.69 -8.94
N ALA A 122 11.94 -6.41 -8.61
CA ALA A 122 11.93 -7.86 -8.57
C ALA A 122 11.01 -8.41 -7.46
N GLY A 123 11.02 -7.80 -6.27
CA GLY A 123 10.16 -8.21 -5.16
C GLY A 123 8.67 -8.01 -5.46
N THR A 124 8.31 -6.85 -6.02
CA THR A 124 6.92 -6.58 -6.42
C THR A 124 6.46 -7.46 -7.60
N ALA A 125 7.34 -7.69 -8.58
CA ALA A 125 7.04 -8.58 -9.70
C ALA A 125 6.86 -10.03 -9.23
N ALA A 126 7.71 -10.54 -8.35
CA ALA A 126 7.61 -11.88 -7.77
C ALA A 126 6.29 -12.06 -7.00
N LEU A 127 5.86 -11.06 -6.22
CA LEU A 127 4.59 -11.09 -5.50
C LEU A 127 3.40 -11.17 -6.47
N ILE A 128 3.38 -10.34 -7.51
CA ILE A 128 2.31 -10.32 -8.51
C ILE A 128 2.26 -11.67 -9.25
N LEU A 129 3.42 -12.20 -9.63
CA LEU A 129 3.51 -13.51 -10.31
C LEU A 129 2.96 -14.64 -9.44
N THR A 130 3.31 -14.66 -8.15
CA THR A 130 2.83 -15.66 -7.20
C THR A 130 1.31 -15.61 -7.05
N GLN A 131 0.75 -14.39 -7.02
CA GLN A 131 -0.69 -14.18 -6.92
C GLN A 131 -1.44 -14.65 -8.18
N ILE A 132 -0.88 -14.39 -9.38
CA ILE A 132 -1.46 -14.82 -10.66
C ILE A 132 -1.39 -16.35 -10.81
N LEU A 133 -0.28 -16.95 -10.43
CA LEU A 133 -0.05 -18.40 -10.50
C LEU A 133 -0.80 -19.19 -9.41
N LYS A 134 -1.45 -18.50 -8.45
CA LYS A 134 -2.16 -19.12 -7.30
C LYS A 134 -1.33 -20.22 -6.63
N LEU A 135 -0.04 -19.93 -6.41
CA LEU A 135 0.84 -20.86 -5.72
C LEU A 135 0.37 -21.08 -4.27
N PRO A 136 0.55 -22.26 -3.70
CA PRO A 136 0.13 -22.58 -2.31
C PRO A 136 0.97 -21.88 -1.24
N VAL A 137 1.77 -20.88 -1.62
CA VAL A 137 2.63 -20.08 -0.75
C VAL A 137 2.17 -18.64 -0.83
N ASP A 138 2.06 -17.99 0.34
CA ASP A 138 1.69 -16.58 0.40
C ASP A 138 2.70 -15.72 -0.35
N GLY A 139 2.22 -14.99 -1.36
CA GLY A 139 3.03 -14.15 -2.24
C GLY A 139 3.89 -13.13 -1.49
N ILE A 140 3.48 -12.76 -0.27
CA ILE A 140 4.22 -11.84 0.61
C ILE A 140 5.59 -12.41 0.97
N PHE A 141 5.66 -13.67 1.39
CA PHE A 141 6.93 -14.32 1.75
C PHE A 141 7.86 -14.48 0.56
N VAL A 142 7.31 -14.85 -0.60
CA VAL A 142 8.08 -14.96 -1.84
C VAL A 142 8.62 -13.59 -2.27
N GLY A 143 7.79 -12.56 -2.27
CA GLY A 143 8.17 -11.19 -2.60
C GLY A 143 9.25 -10.63 -1.67
N LEU A 144 9.10 -10.84 -0.34
CA LEU A 144 10.11 -10.45 0.64
C LEU A 144 11.43 -11.21 0.46
N GLY A 145 11.36 -12.52 0.23
CA GLY A 145 12.55 -13.35 0.01
C GLY A 145 13.33 -12.95 -1.23
N VAL A 146 12.64 -12.70 -2.35
CA VAL A 146 13.26 -12.23 -3.60
C VAL A 146 13.86 -10.83 -3.42
N SER A 147 13.13 -9.92 -2.78
CA SER A 147 13.61 -8.56 -2.49
C SER A 147 14.88 -8.58 -1.62
N LEU A 148 14.89 -9.39 -0.56
CA LEU A 148 16.07 -9.60 0.29
C LEU A 148 17.23 -10.20 -0.49
N GLY A 149 17.00 -11.25 -1.29
CA GLY A 149 18.04 -11.89 -2.11
C GLY A 149 18.69 -10.93 -3.10
N CYS A 150 17.90 -10.14 -3.81
CA CYS A 150 18.40 -9.12 -4.73
C CYS A 150 19.24 -8.04 -4.03
N CYS A 151 18.81 -7.62 -2.83
CA CYS A 151 19.60 -6.67 -2.05
C CYS A 151 20.92 -7.26 -1.56
N LEU A 152 20.94 -8.51 -1.09
CA LEU A 152 22.15 -9.18 -0.63
C LEU A 152 23.15 -9.38 -1.76
N LEU A 153 22.71 -9.70 -2.98
CA LEU A 153 23.56 -9.77 -4.17
C LEU A 153 24.18 -8.42 -4.54
N GLY A 154 23.53 -7.32 -4.14
CA GLY A 154 23.98 -5.95 -4.37
C GLY A 154 24.99 -5.44 -3.33
N THR A 155 25.41 -6.25 -2.35
CA THR A 155 26.41 -5.84 -1.37
C THR A 155 27.73 -5.52 -2.05
N LYS A 156 28.27 -4.35 -1.76
CA LYS A 156 29.61 -3.97 -2.19
C LYS A 156 30.57 -4.74 -1.30
N ASN A 157 31.23 -5.78 -1.85
CA ASN A 157 32.40 -6.33 -1.20
C ASN A 157 33.40 -5.18 -1.01
N SER A 158 33.69 -4.88 0.26
CA SER A 158 34.67 -3.89 0.70
C SER A 158 36.07 -4.37 0.36
#